data_042fbe2a041bfd537314a57dc7b13691
#
_entry.id   042fbe2a041bfd537314a57dc7b13691
#
_cell.length_a   1.000
_cell.length_b   1.000
_cell.length_c   1.000
_cell.angle_alpha   90.00
_cell.angle_beta   90.00
_cell.angle_gamma   90.00
#
_symmetry.space_group_name_H-M   'P 1'
#
loop_
_entity.id
_entity.type
_entity.pdbx_description
1 polymer ?
#
loop_
_entity_poly.entity_id
_entity_poly.type
_entity_poly.pdbx_seq_one_letter_code
_entity_poly.pdbx_strand_id
1 'polypeptide(L)'
;TWTLPEPEKAYREWFRVLKPGGMLLNFDADYAANVRSRSTQNCKVSPDSPYGHIGMTDALQRENDEITLSMDIGQLRPAWDVCVLRKIGFSECKTDLSVGKRILGALDLTHAPMFGIYAKKS
;
A
#
# COMPACT_ATOMS: atom_id res chain seq x y z
N THR A 1 0.21 4.89 3.36
CA THR A 1 0.65 4.36 4.69
C THR A 1 1.96 3.59 4.63
N TRP A 2 2.34 3.04 3.48
CA TRP A 2 3.57 2.24 3.35
C TRP A 2 4.86 3.01 3.69
N THR A 3 4.85 4.33 3.60
CA THR A 3 5.99 5.19 3.96
C THR A 3 6.03 5.59 5.44
N LEU A 4 5.09 5.11 6.25
CA LEU A 4 5.05 5.45 7.67
C LEU A 4 5.82 4.40 8.49
N PRO A 5 6.78 4.81 9.32
CA PRO A 5 7.55 3.88 10.14
C PRO A 5 6.68 3.18 11.21
N GLU A 6 5.60 3.82 11.64
CA GLU A 6 4.68 3.31 12.65
C GLU A 6 3.21 3.45 12.18
N PRO A 7 2.77 2.66 11.18
CA PRO A 7 1.43 2.83 10.59
C PRO A 7 0.29 2.55 11.58
N GLU A 8 0.47 1.67 12.57
CA GLU A 8 -0.52 1.46 13.63
C GLU A 8 -0.75 2.73 14.45
N LYS A 9 0.30 3.49 14.74
CA LYS A 9 0.21 4.75 15.47
C LYS A 9 -0.58 5.80 14.68
N ALA A 10 -0.33 5.86 13.37
CA ALA A 10 -1.09 6.73 12.47
C ALA A 10 -2.58 6.33 12.45
N TYR A 11 -2.91 5.04 12.39
CA TYR A 11 -4.29 4.58 12.44
C TYR A 11 -4.99 4.96 13.75
N ARG A 12 -4.30 4.89 14.90
CA ARG A 12 -4.83 5.34 16.19
C ARG A 12 -5.13 6.83 16.21
N GLU A 13 -4.23 7.65 15.66
CA GLU A 13 -4.42 9.10 15.59
C GLU A 13 -5.56 9.46 14.62
N TRP A 14 -5.66 8.81 13.49
CA TRP A 14 -6.77 9.04 12.56
C TRP A 14 -8.12 8.63 13.18
N PHE A 15 -8.15 7.51 13.89
CA PHE A 15 -9.34 7.14 14.67
C PHE A 15 -9.70 8.19 15.71
N ARG A 16 -8.72 8.71 16.43
CA ARG A 16 -8.92 9.74 17.47
C ARG A 16 -9.59 10.98 16.89
N VAL A 17 -9.11 11.49 15.75
CA VAL A 17 -9.60 12.75 15.17
C VAL A 17 -10.90 12.60 14.37
N LEU A 18 -11.24 11.40 13.93
CA LEU A 18 -12.50 11.15 13.26
C LEU A 18 -13.68 11.36 14.22
N LYS A 19 -14.72 12.01 13.73
CA LYS A 19 -16.01 12.10 14.44
C LYS A 19 -16.73 10.74 14.41
N PRO A 20 -17.64 10.45 15.35
CA PRO A 20 -18.55 9.33 15.25
C PRO A 20 -19.26 9.32 13.88
N GLY A 21 -19.35 8.16 13.25
CA GLY A 21 -19.85 8.02 11.88
C GLY A 21 -18.86 8.35 10.77
N GLY A 22 -17.70 8.93 11.10
CA GLY A 22 -16.65 9.27 10.14
C GLY A 22 -16.00 8.03 9.51
N MET A 23 -15.46 8.22 8.31
CA MET A 23 -14.82 7.14 7.55
C MET A 23 -13.35 7.45 7.31
N LEU A 24 -12.51 6.42 7.44
CA LEU A 24 -11.15 6.38 6.95
C LEU A 24 -11.15 5.70 5.57
N LEU A 25 -10.58 6.36 4.59
CA LEU A 25 -10.32 5.81 3.26
C LEU A 25 -8.79 5.73 3.07
N ASN A 26 -8.28 4.53 2.87
CA ASN A 26 -6.85 4.32 2.64
C ASN A 26 -6.65 3.54 1.33
N PHE A 27 -6.00 4.17 0.37
CA PHE A 27 -5.59 3.54 -0.89
C PHE A 27 -4.08 3.35 -0.87
N ASP A 28 -3.63 2.11 -0.99
CA ASP A 28 -2.23 1.74 -0.82
C ASP A 28 -1.89 0.47 -1.60
N ALA A 29 -0.65 0.01 -1.49
CA ALA A 29 -0.20 -1.26 -2.03
C ALA A 29 0.86 -1.89 -1.12
N ASP A 30 1.09 -3.19 -1.26
CA ASP A 30 2.20 -3.88 -0.57
C ASP A 30 3.48 -3.77 -1.41
N TYR A 31 4.11 -2.60 -1.35
CA TYR A 31 5.31 -2.31 -2.16
C TYR A 31 6.49 -3.17 -1.77
N ALA A 32 6.68 -3.49 -0.49
CA ALA A 32 7.77 -4.35 -0.04
C ALA A 32 7.61 -5.79 -0.56
N ALA A 33 6.40 -6.33 -0.54
CA ALA A 33 6.11 -7.64 -1.14
C ALA A 33 6.40 -7.63 -2.64
N ASN A 34 6.07 -6.55 -3.35
CA ASN A 34 6.37 -6.40 -4.76
C ASN A 34 7.88 -6.38 -5.05
N VAL A 35 8.66 -5.63 -4.26
CA VAL A 35 10.13 -5.60 -4.40
C VAL A 35 10.71 -7.00 -4.19
N ARG A 36 10.30 -7.72 -3.15
CA ARG A 36 10.74 -9.10 -2.90
C ARG A 36 10.40 -10.04 -4.07
N SER A 37 9.21 -9.92 -4.63
CA SER A 37 8.76 -10.71 -5.78
C SER A 37 9.56 -10.40 -7.05
N ARG A 38 9.85 -9.13 -7.32
CA ARG A 38 10.66 -8.71 -8.50
C ARG A 38 12.09 -9.22 -8.44
N SER A 39 12.72 -9.23 -7.27
CA SER A 39 14.08 -9.71 -7.10
C SER A 39 14.26 -11.17 -7.53
N THR A 40 13.19 -11.97 -7.48
CA THR A 40 13.17 -13.36 -7.92
C THR A 40 12.84 -13.54 -9.41
N GLN A 41 12.25 -12.53 -10.07
CA GLN A 41 11.71 -12.66 -11.43
C GLN A 41 12.43 -11.84 -12.51
N ASN A 42 13.43 -11.03 -12.14
CA ASN A 42 14.16 -10.14 -13.09
C ASN A 42 13.23 -9.26 -13.97
N CYS A 43 12.07 -8.88 -13.47
CA CYS A 43 11.07 -8.12 -14.21
C CYS A 43 11.41 -6.62 -14.15
N LYS A 44 11.92 -6.07 -15.26
CA LYS A 44 12.11 -4.63 -15.41
C LYS A 44 10.76 -3.97 -15.70
N VAL A 45 10.46 -2.88 -15.02
CA VAL A 45 9.30 -2.05 -15.36
C VAL A 45 9.56 -1.39 -16.71
N SER A 46 8.61 -1.49 -17.64
CA SER A 46 8.74 -0.85 -18.96
C SER A 46 8.86 0.67 -18.79
N PRO A 47 9.75 1.34 -19.53
CA PRO A 47 9.84 2.80 -19.58
C PRO A 47 8.52 3.48 -19.98
N ASP A 48 7.69 2.78 -20.77
CA ASP A 48 6.38 3.28 -21.21
C ASP A 48 5.27 3.08 -20.16
N SER A 49 5.59 2.43 -19.04
CA SER A 49 4.67 2.34 -17.91
C SER A 49 4.47 3.73 -17.30
N PRO A 50 3.24 4.13 -16.92
CA PRO A 50 3.01 5.39 -16.20
C PRO A 50 3.76 5.45 -14.85
N TYR A 51 4.32 4.35 -14.43
CA TYR A 51 5.21 4.22 -13.29
C TYR A 51 6.69 4.05 -13.70
N GLY A 52 6.97 3.95 -14.99
CA GLY A 52 8.31 4.04 -15.53
C GLY A 52 8.77 5.48 -15.41
N HIS A 53 9.65 5.76 -14.43
CA HIS A 53 10.22 7.08 -14.30
C HIS A 53 11.24 7.28 -15.42
N ILE A 54 11.06 8.31 -16.24
CA ILE A 54 12.06 8.73 -17.22
C ILE A 54 13.36 9.05 -16.47
N GLY A 55 14.47 8.41 -16.89
CA GLY A 55 15.78 8.58 -16.25
C GLY A 55 16.04 7.67 -15.04
N MET A 56 15.19 6.68 -14.76
CA MET A 56 15.47 5.67 -13.74
C MET A 56 16.64 4.79 -14.18
N THR A 57 17.75 4.88 -13.47
CA THR A 57 18.90 4.00 -13.65
C THR A 57 18.79 2.75 -12.76
N ASP A 58 19.55 1.70 -13.08
CA ASP A 58 19.61 0.51 -12.23
C ASP A 58 20.10 0.82 -10.81
N ALA A 59 20.94 1.84 -10.65
CA ALA A 59 21.41 2.30 -9.33
C ALA A 59 20.29 2.96 -8.53
N LEU A 60 19.56 3.88 -9.14
CA LEU A 60 18.40 4.54 -8.50
C LEU A 60 17.29 3.53 -8.19
N GLN A 61 17.06 2.54 -9.05
CA GLN A 61 16.08 1.50 -8.78
C GLN A 61 16.48 0.67 -7.55
N ARG A 62 17.76 0.29 -7.42
CA ARG A 62 18.25 -0.44 -6.24
C ARG A 62 18.09 0.38 -4.97
N GLU A 63 18.45 1.66 -5.00
CA GLU A 63 18.29 2.56 -3.86
C GLU A 63 16.81 2.68 -3.45
N ASN A 64 15.92 2.87 -4.41
CA ASN A 64 14.48 2.90 -4.16
C ASN A 64 13.97 1.58 -3.55
N ASP A 65 14.45 0.44 -4.04
CA ASP A 65 14.07 -0.88 -3.53
C ASP A 65 14.58 -1.09 -2.09
N GLU A 66 15.82 -0.66 -1.79
CA GLU A 66 16.40 -0.69 -0.43
C GLU A 66 15.58 0.18 0.54
N ILE A 67 15.21 1.40 0.14
CA ILE A 67 14.36 2.28 0.94
C ILE A 67 12.98 1.62 1.16
N THR A 68 12.39 1.06 0.11
CA THR A 68 11.09 0.39 0.20
C THR A 68 11.15 -0.78 1.17
N LEU A 69 12.19 -1.60 1.13
CA LEU A 69 12.40 -2.73 2.05
C LEU A 69 12.67 -2.26 3.48
N SER A 70 13.33 -1.13 3.67
CA SER A 70 13.56 -0.56 5.01
C SER A 70 12.25 -0.10 5.69
N MET A 71 11.21 0.19 4.91
CA MET A 71 9.87 0.54 5.40
C MET A 71 8.95 -0.68 5.59
N ASP A 72 9.44 -1.88 5.29
CA ASP A 72 8.66 -3.11 5.42
C ASP A 72 8.38 -3.43 6.89
N ILE A 73 7.11 -3.48 7.24
CA ILE A 73 6.65 -3.85 8.59
C ILE A 73 6.59 -5.36 8.81
N GLY A 74 6.99 -6.17 7.82
CA GLY A 74 6.98 -7.63 7.89
C GLY A 74 5.58 -8.24 7.94
N GLN A 75 4.56 -7.53 7.51
CA GLN A 75 3.16 -7.95 7.58
C GLN A 75 2.53 -7.98 6.19
N LEU A 76 1.62 -8.94 5.98
CA LEU A 76 0.86 -9.02 4.72
C LEU A 76 -0.26 -7.99 4.69
N ARG A 77 -0.22 -7.10 3.72
CA ARG A 77 -1.19 -6.05 3.50
C ARG A 77 -2.17 -6.43 2.39
N PRO A 78 -3.45 -6.05 2.46
CA PRO A 78 -4.11 -5.21 3.49
C PRO A 78 -4.66 -5.99 4.70
N ALA A 79 -4.43 -7.30 4.82
CA ALA A 79 -5.01 -8.12 5.89
C ALA A 79 -4.59 -7.62 7.29
N TRP A 80 -3.31 -7.28 7.44
CA TRP A 80 -2.79 -6.71 8.68
C TRP A 80 -3.48 -5.38 9.02
N ASP A 81 -3.62 -4.49 8.04
CA ASP A 81 -4.26 -3.19 8.22
C ASP A 81 -5.68 -3.33 8.77
N VAL A 82 -6.48 -4.22 8.19
CA VAL A 82 -7.86 -4.49 8.64
C VAL A 82 -7.88 -5.03 10.07
N CYS A 83 -6.94 -5.92 10.41
CA CYS A 83 -6.84 -6.46 11.75
C CYS A 83 -6.55 -5.35 12.78
N VAL A 84 -5.59 -4.47 12.46
CA VAL A 84 -5.23 -3.33 13.33
C VAL A 84 -6.39 -2.35 13.47
N LEU A 85 -7.03 -1.97 12.36
CA LEU A 85 -8.17 -1.03 12.37
C LEU A 85 -9.32 -1.54 13.25
N ARG A 86 -9.64 -2.83 13.16
CA ARG A 86 -10.65 -3.45 14.02
C ARG A 86 -10.25 -3.42 15.50
N LYS A 87 -8.98 -3.72 15.81
CA LYS A 87 -8.45 -3.64 17.19
C LYS A 87 -8.51 -2.22 17.75
N ILE A 88 -8.33 -1.21 16.91
CA ILE A 88 -8.43 0.20 17.30
C ILE A 88 -9.87 0.61 17.62
N GLY A 89 -10.87 -0.04 17.00
CA GLY A 89 -12.28 0.21 17.29
C GLY A 89 -13.12 0.65 16.09
N PHE A 90 -12.59 0.55 14.86
CA PHE A 90 -13.43 0.73 13.68
C PHE A 90 -14.48 -0.38 13.61
N SER A 91 -15.76 0.00 13.51
CA SER A 91 -16.89 -0.93 13.54
C SER A 91 -17.06 -1.70 12.23
N GLU A 92 -16.76 -1.05 11.12
CA GLU A 92 -16.81 -1.66 9.79
C GLU A 92 -15.47 -1.46 9.11
N CYS A 93 -14.91 -2.55 8.56
CA CYS A 93 -13.71 -2.50 7.73
C CYS A 93 -13.94 -3.35 6.48
N LYS A 94 -13.94 -2.72 5.32
CA LYS A 94 -14.07 -3.36 4.02
C LYS A 94 -12.80 -3.15 3.21
N THR A 95 -12.39 -4.15 2.44
CA THR A 95 -11.29 -4.06 1.49
C THR A 95 -11.79 -4.17 0.08
N ASP A 96 -11.15 -3.45 -0.83
CA ASP A 96 -11.35 -3.53 -2.26
C ASP A 96 -10.01 -3.81 -2.93
N LEU A 97 -9.86 -5.04 -3.43
CA LEU A 97 -8.65 -5.49 -4.13
C LEU A 97 -8.71 -5.19 -5.64
N SER A 98 -9.80 -4.63 -6.11
CA SER A 98 -10.01 -4.31 -7.54
C SER A 98 -9.81 -2.84 -7.88
N VAL A 99 -9.46 -2.01 -6.89
CA VAL A 99 -9.32 -0.56 -7.08
C VAL A 99 -8.28 -0.21 -8.14
N GLY A 100 -7.13 -0.89 -8.15
CA GLY A 100 -6.09 -0.69 -9.14
C GLY A 100 -6.58 -0.96 -10.56
N LYS A 101 -7.28 -2.08 -10.77
CA LYS A 101 -7.87 -2.41 -12.08
C LYS A 101 -8.86 -1.37 -12.58
N ARG A 102 -9.66 -0.77 -11.68
CA ARG A 102 -10.61 0.27 -12.06
C ARG A 102 -9.93 1.59 -12.44
N ILE A 103 -8.82 1.92 -11.78
CA ILE A 103 -8.08 3.17 -12.02
C ILE A 103 -7.09 3.01 -13.15
N LEU A 104 -6.33 1.91 -13.18
CA LEU A 104 -5.16 1.71 -14.03
C LEU A 104 -5.41 0.74 -15.18
N GLY A 105 -6.50 -0.03 -15.16
CA GLY A 105 -6.79 -1.03 -16.18
C GLY A 105 -5.67 -2.08 -16.28
N ALA A 106 -5.21 -2.35 -17.50
CA ALA A 106 -4.14 -3.33 -17.77
C ALA A 106 -2.77 -2.92 -17.17
N LEU A 107 -2.59 -1.65 -16.83
CA LEU A 107 -1.33 -1.12 -16.29
C LEU A 107 -1.07 -1.58 -14.84
N ASP A 108 -2.12 -2.00 -14.12
CA ASP A 108 -1.99 -2.55 -12.76
C ASP A 108 -1.23 -3.88 -12.70
N LEU A 109 -1.10 -4.57 -13.84
CA LEU A 109 -0.42 -5.88 -13.91
C LEU A 109 1.10 -5.81 -13.70
N THR A 110 1.70 -4.63 -13.81
CA THR A 110 3.16 -4.43 -13.72
C THR A 110 3.62 -3.90 -12.37
N HIS A 111 2.70 -3.64 -11.45
CA HIS A 111 2.96 -2.99 -10.15
C HIS A 111 2.41 -3.78 -9.00
N ALA A 112 2.81 -3.36 -7.77
CA ALA A 112 2.19 -3.83 -6.56
C ALA A 112 0.67 -3.59 -6.65
N PRO A 113 -0.16 -4.66 -6.57
CA PRO A 113 -1.60 -4.50 -6.69
C PRO A 113 -2.11 -3.51 -5.66
N MET A 114 -2.82 -2.47 -6.13
CA MET A 114 -3.44 -1.49 -5.24
C MET A 114 -4.64 -2.11 -4.52
N PHE A 115 -4.80 -1.71 -3.28
CA PHE A 115 -6.00 -2.01 -2.50
C PHE A 115 -6.62 -0.74 -1.93
N GLY A 116 -7.92 -0.78 -1.68
CA GLY A 116 -8.64 0.23 -0.92
C GLY A 116 -9.12 -0.35 0.42
N ILE A 117 -9.01 0.42 1.49
CA ILE A 117 -9.59 0.10 2.79
C ILE A 117 -10.59 1.19 3.14
N TYR A 118 -11.78 0.77 3.52
CA TYR A 118 -12.88 1.62 3.94
C TYR A 118 -13.22 1.24 5.38
N ALA A 119 -12.92 2.10 6.34
CA ALA A 119 -13.14 1.82 7.75
C ALA A 119 -14.00 2.91 8.38
N LYS A 120 -15.08 2.50 9.08
CA LYS A 120 -16.04 3.41 9.70
C LYS A 120 -15.87 3.43 11.21
N LYS A 121 -15.83 4.61 11.78
CA LYS A 121 -15.95 4.82 13.22
C LYS A 121 -17.41 4.86 13.62
N SER A 122 -17.77 4.10 14.63
CA SER A 122 -19.15 4.10 15.19
C SER A 122 -19.51 5.46 15.77
#